data_2238f597004c6d454d945e468d9a4d99
#
_entry.id   2238f597004c6d454d945e468d9a4d99
#
_cell.length_a   1.000
_cell.length_b   1.000
_cell.length_c   1.000
_cell.angle_alpha   90.00
_cell.angle_beta   90.00
_cell.angle_gamma   90.00
#
_symmetry.space_group_name_H-M   'P 1'
#
loop_
_entity.id
_entity.type
_entity.pdbx_description
1 polymer ?
#
loop_
_entity_poly.entity_id
_entity_poly.type
_entity_poly.pdbx_seq_one_letter_code
_entity_poly.pdbx_strand_id
1 'polypeptide(L)'
;MKKDFPKIGPTVTMFVPYDCNNACPFCVNKKEYRDTSSFDLNRCFQALDLMDRIFPHNDVVLTGGEPLAELGALQNILDHIADGHHIYINTTMPVGEGQTIQDVADILNKYADRISCINVSRDLKHYVKECPDEIFKLFKFRTRINCVVFEDAKDSETREKLIKFLDRFQGHEIQLRANYSYLTLENVFDTENDNLFKLISEICEYKYPLEKERFRTGYVFERNGSKITYHKTLPFAKVDGVVGDIIIRQTGRIYDDWNEYGHELNINDLVTHQYK
;
A
#
# COMPACT_ATOMS: atom_id res chain seq x y z
N MET A 1 -20.70 9.96 -7.73
CA MET A 1 -19.90 11.20 -7.53
C MET A 1 -19.08 10.97 -6.27
N LYS A 2 -17.75 10.75 -6.39
CA LYS A 2 -16.88 10.59 -5.21
C LYS A 2 -17.05 11.80 -4.30
N LYS A 3 -17.42 11.57 -3.05
CA LYS A 3 -17.44 12.63 -2.05
C LYS A 3 -16.00 12.99 -1.74
N ASP A 4 -15.59 14.21 -2.06
CA ASP A 4 -14.25 14.70 -1.79
C ASP A 4 -14.22 15.23 -0.34
N PHE A 5 -13.89 14.32 0.59
CA PHE A 5 -13.71 14.69 1.98
C PHE A 5 -12.22 15.00 2.23
N PRO A 6 -11.88 16.09 2.91
CA PRO A 6 -10.50 16.28 3.35
C PRO A 6 -10.13 15.17 4.35
N LYS A 7 -8.97 14.58 4.16
CA LYS A 7 -8.41 13.63 5.12
C LYS A 7 -8.20 14.32 6.48
N ILE A 8 -8.68 13.68 7.54
CA ILE A 8 -8.50 14.14 8.92
C ILE A 8 -7.82 13.03 9.73
N GLY A 9 -6.62 13.28 10.24
CA GLY A 9 -5.88 12.33 11.06
C GLY A 9 -4.94 11.40 10.29
N PRO A 10 -4.40 10.37 10.97
CA PRO A 10 -3.47 9.41 10.39
C PRO A 10 -4.14 8.51 9.36
N THR A 11 -3.36 7.85 8.52
CA THR A 11 -3.86 6.73 7.73
C THR A 11 -4.16 5.55 8.66
N VAL A 12 -5.29 4.90 8.49
CA VAL A 12 -5.59 3.64 9.16
C VAL A 12 -5.27 2.50 8.21
N THR A 13 -4.29 1.69 8.56
CA THR A 13 -3.91 0.51 7.77
C THR A 13 -4.37 -0.75 8.49
N MET A 14 -5.25 -1.50 7.86
CA MET A 14 -5.71 -2.79 8.38
C MET A 14 -5.01 -3.93 7.66
N PHE A 15 -4.39 -4.81 8.42
CA PHE A 15 -3.89 -6.09 7.96
C PHE A 15 -5.05 -7.09 7.97
N VAL A 16 -5.46 -7.52 6.78
CA VAL A 16 -6.55 -8.48 6.64
C VAL A 16 -6.23 -9.79 7.38
N PRO A 17 -7.20 -10.34 8.15
CA PRO A 17 -6.95 -11.47 9.03
C PRO A 17 -7.03 -12.81 8.28
N TYR A 18 -6.26 -12.95 7.20
CA TYR A 18 -6.08 -14.19 6.45
C TYR A 18 -4.73 -14.23 5.74
N ASP A 19 -4.42 -15.37 5.12
CA ASP A 19 -3.10 -15.76 4.64
C ASP A 19 -2.65 -15.02 3.37
N CYS A 20 -1.39 -15.27 2.98
CA CYS A 20 -0.79 -14.78 1.74
C CYS A 20 0.02 -15.87 1.06
N ASN A 21 -0.25 -16.10 -0.21
CA ASN A 21 0.43 -17.12 -1.03
C ASN A 21 1.78 -16.64 -1.62
N ASN A 22 2.25 -15.44 -1.25
CA ASN A 22 3.51 -14.88 -1.74
C ASN A 22 4.59 -14.93 -0.67
N ALA A 23 5.87 -14.96 -1.10
CA ALA A 23 7.05 -14.96 -0.24
C ALA A 23 7.98 -13.79 -0.56
N CYS A 24 7.42 -12.58 -0.67
CA CYS A 24 8.18 -11.39 -1.08
C CYS A 24 9.30 -11.07 -0.08
N PRO A 25 10.57 -10.89 -0.52
CA PRO A 25 11.68 -10.59 0.37
C PRO A 25 11.56 -9.23 1.06
N PHE A 26 10.81 -8.31 0.46
CA PHE A 26 10.53 -6.96 0.95
C PHE A 26 9.20 -6.85 1.74
N CYS A 27 8.58 -7.97 2.12
CA CYS A 27 7.32 -7.96 2.84
C CYS A 27 7.49 -7.35 4.24
N VAL A 28 6.63 -6.39 4.59
CA VAL A 28 6.60 -5.76 5.93
C VAL A 28 5.99 -6.67 7.00
N ASN A 29 5.26 -7.72 6.57
CA ASN A 29 4.49 -8.63 7.44
C ASN A 29 5.06 -10.07 7.42
N LYS A 30 6.38 -10.24 7.47
CA LYS A 30 7.04 -11.54 7.24
C LYS A 30 6.71 -12.64 8.25
N LYS A 31 6.37 -12.29 9.49
CA LYS A 31 6.20 -13.25 10.59
C LYS A 31 4.73 -13.50 10.90
N GLU A 32 3.90 -12.47 10.88
CA GLU A 32 2.53 -12.52 11.38
C GLU A 32 1.57 -13.30 10.49
N TYR A 33 1.68 -13.21 9.17
CA TYR A 33 0.74 -13.88 8.25
C TYR A 33 0.90 -15.43 8.20
N ARG A 34 1.94 -15.98 8.81
CA ARG A 34 2.19 -17.42 8.85
C ARG A 34 1.50 -18.12 10.02
N ASP A 35 1.19 -17.38 11.08
CA ASP A 35 0.45 -17.90 12.22
C ASP A 35 -0.96 -17.29 12.22
N THR A 36 -1.86 -17.98 11.53
CA THR A 36 -3.26 -17.56 11.40
C THR A 36 -4.11 -17.90 12.63
N SER A 37 -3.56 -18.61 13.60
CA SER A 37 -4.30 -19.11 14.79
C SER A 37 -4.87 -18.00 15.67
N SER A 38 -4.25 -16.81 15.62
CA SER A 38 -4.64 -15.63 16.39
C SER A 38 -5.45 -14.61 15.58
N PHE A 39 -5.75 -14.87 14.31
CA PHE A 39 -6.48 -13.95 13.45
C PHE A 39 -7.95 -13.84 13.87
N ASP A 40 -8.47 -12.60 13.92
CA ASP A 40 -9.82 -12.34 14.42
C ASP A 40 -10.48 -11.19 13.64
N LEU A 41 -11.32 -11.54 12.67
CA LEU A 41 -12.04 -10.58 11.85
C LEU A 41 -12.99 -9.70 12.67
N ASN A 42 -13.65 -10.27 13.70
CA ASN A 42 -14.60 -9.49 14.53
C ASN A 42 -13.87 -8.44 15.35
N ARG A 43 -12.67 -8.75 15.87
CA ARG A 43 -11.84 -7.75 16.55
C ARG A 43 -11.32 -6.70 15.59
N CYS A 44 -10.99 -7.08 14.35
CA CYS A 44 -10.64 -6.11 13.31
C CYS A 44 -11.81 -5.14 13.03
N PHE A 45 -13.04 -5.63 12.99
CA PHE A 45 -14.24 -4.78 12.85
C PHE A 45 -14.41 -3.83 14.02
N GLN A 46 -14.25 -4.31 15.25
CA GLN A 46 -14.30 -3.46 16.45
C GLN A 46 -13.23 -2.36 16.42
N ALA A 47 -12.04 -2.68 15.91
CA ALA A 47 -10.97 -1.70 15.75
C ALA A 47 -11.30 -0.67 14.65
N LEU A 48 -11.88 -1.08 13.51
CA LEU A 48 -12.36 -0.17 12.47
C LEU A 48 -13.46 0.76 13.01
N ASP A 49 -14.45 0.22 13.75
CA ASP A 49 -15.51 1.02 14.38
C ASP A 49 -14.96 2.06 15.37
N LEU A 50 -13.88 1.69 16.08
CA LEU A 50 -13.19 2.63 16.97
C LEU A 50 -12.51 3.73 16.17
N MET A 51 -11.83 3.38 15.08
CA MET A 51 -11.16 4.35 14.19
C MET A 51 -12.17 5.29 13.53
N ASP A 52 -13.32 4.78 13.06
CA ASP A 52 -14.37 5.60 12.47
C ASP A 52 -14.89 6.65 13.47
N ARG A 53 -15.10 6.26 14.72
CA ARG A 53 -15.53 7.20 15.76
C ARG A 53 -14.53 8.32 16.06
N ILE A 54 -13.23 8.02 15.98
CA ILE A 54 -12.15 8.98 16.27
C ILE A 54 -11.77 9.80 15.03
N PHE A 55 -11.75 9.15 13.87
CA PHE A 55 -11.31 9.71 12.59
C PHE A 55 -12.33 9.43 11.48
N PRO A 56 -13.48 10.09 11.46
CA PRO A 56 -14.58 9.76 10.53
C PRO A 56 -14.28 10.04 9.05
N HIS A 57 -13.17 10.71 8.73
CA HIS A 57 -12.78 11.11 7.37
C HIS A 57 -11.28 10.90 7.16
N ASN A 58 -10.83 9.67 7.05
CA ASN A 58 -9.44 9.38 6.78
C ASN A 58 -9.24 8.36 5.64
N ASP A 59 -7.98 8.08 5.33
CA ASP A 59 -7.61 6.99 4.44
C ASP A 59 -7.62 5.68 5.21
N VAL A 60 -8.32 4.68 4.69
CA VAL A 60 -8.26 3.28 5.14
C VAL A 60 -7.53 2.46 4.09
N VAL A 61 -6.43 1.83 4.48
CA VAL A 61 -5.62 0.98 3.60
C VAL A 61 -5.78 -0.47 4.01
N LEU A 62 -6.31 -1.31 3.12
CA LEU A 62 -6.36 -2.75 3.31
C LEU A 62 -5.09 -3.40 2.75
N THR A 63 -4.40 -4.15 3.58
CA THR A 63 -3.13 -4.82 3.27
C THR A 63 -2.98 -6.05 4.17
N GLY A 64 -1.78 -6.53 4.42
CA GLY A 64 -1.51 -7.58 5.40
C GLY A 64 -1.09 -8.88 4.74
N GLY A 65 -1.88 -9.95 4.81
CA GLY A 65 -1.75 -11.12 3.97
C GLY A 65 -1.98 -10.73 2.49
N GLU A 66 -2.87 -11.40 1.82
CA GLU A 66 -3.29 -10.96 0.48
C GLU A 66 -4.79 -10.62 0.51
N PRO A 67 -5.18 -9.32 0.38
CA PRO A 67 -6.58 -8.91 0.51
C PRO A 67 -7.54 -9.64 -0.43
N LEU A 68 -7.08 -10.08 -1.60
CA LEU A 68 -7.90 -10.79 -2.58
C LEU A 68 -7.80 -12.33 -2.47
N ALA A 69 -7.06 -12.86 -1.49
CA ALA A 69 -7.02 -14.31 -1.27
C ALA A 69 -8.40 -14.86 -0.84
N GLU A 70 -9.17 -14.05 -0.12
CA GLU A 70 -10.49 -14.39 0.43
C GLU A 70 -11.52 -13.33 0.02
N LEU A 71 -12.00 -13.38 -1.22
CA LEU A 71 -12.90 -12.34 -1.78
C LEU A 71 -14.16 -12.12 -0.94
N GLY A 72 -14.75 -13.18 -0.36
CA GLY A 72 -15.92 -13.05 0.51
C GLY A 72 -15.61 -12.30 1.80
N ALA A 73 -14.45 -12.56 2.42
CA ALA A 73 -14.01 -11.82 3.60
C ALA A 73 -13.69 -10.37 3.26
N LEU A 74 -13.05 -10.11 2.11
CA LEU A 74 -12.82 -8.75 1.63
C LEU A 74 -14.13 -7.97 1.42
N GLN A 75 -15.17 -8.61 0.85
CA GLN A 75 -16.48 -7.98 0.70
C GLN A 75 -17.06 -7.59 2.07
N ASN A 76 -17.02 -8.49 3.05
CA ASN A 76 -17.49 -8.19 4.40
C ASN A 76 -16.72 -6.99 5.03
N ILE A 77 -15.41 -6.89 4.80
CA ILE A 77 -14.60 -5.76 5.26
C ILE A 77 -15.03 -4.47 4.55
N LEU A 78 -15.20 -4.50 3.23
CA LEU A 78 -15.64 -3.33 2.45
C LEU A 78 -17.04 -2.87 2.85
N ASP A 79 -17.96 -3.79 3.13
CA ASP A 79 -19.30 -3.48 3.61
C ASP A 79 -19.30 -2.89 5.02
N HIS A 80 -18.32 -3.28 5.85
CA HIS A 80 -18.20 -2.81 7.23
C HIS A 80 -17.60 -1.41 7.36
N ILE A 81 -16.64 -1.05 6.49
CA ILE A 81 -16.00 0.29 6.54
C ILE A 81 -17.08 1.37 6.28
N ALA A 82 -17.13 2.40 7.11
CA ALA A 82 -18.06 3.51 6.98
C ALA A 82 -17.84 4.33 5.68
N ASP A 83 -18.90 5.02 5.20
CA ASP A 83 -18.88 5.75 3.92
C ASP A 83 -17.98 7.01 3.91
N GLY A 84 -17.53 7.45 5.09
CA GLY A 84 -16.69 8.65 5.23
C GLY A 84 -15.22 8.46 4.86
N HIS A 85 -14.78 7.24 4.54
CA HIS A 85 -13.38 6.91 4.34
C HIS A 85 -12.99 6.78 2.87
N HIS A 86 -11.73 7.12 2.54
CA HIS A 86 -11.11 6.80 1.28
C HIS A 86 -10.47 5.41 1.36
N ILE A 87 -10.96 4.44 0.63
CA ILE A 87 -10.48 3.06 0.70
C ILE A 87 -9.39 2.82 -0.35
N TYR A 88 -8.25 2.31 0.12
CA TYR A 88 -7.14 1.84 -0.70
C TYR A 88 -6.92 0.36 -0.44
N ILE A 89 -6.60 -0.41 -1.49
CA ILE A 89 -6.30 -1.85 -1.36
C ILE A 89 -4.92 -2.10 -1.94
N ASN A 90 -4.02 -2.68 -1.15
CA ASN A 90 -2.70 -3.13 -1.60
C ASN A 90 -2.76 -4.65 -1.83
N THR A 91 -2.62 -5.09 -3.07
CA THR A 91 -2.79 -6.50 -3.44
C THR A 91 -1.82 -6.90 -4.54
N THR A 92 -1.47 -8.18 -4.61
CA THR A 92 -0.82 -8.77 -5.79
C THR A 92 -1.83 -9.11 -6.88
N MET A 93 -3.11 -8.95 -6.61
CA MET A 93 -4.23 -9.23 -7.51
C MET A 93 -4.26 -10.70 -7.95
N PRO A 94 -4.32 -11.67 -7.03
CA PRO A 94 -4.44 -13.07 -7.41
C PRO A 94 -5.83 -13.34 -7.99
N VAL A 95 -5.88 -14.34 -8.88
CA VAL A 95 -7.14 -14.95 -9.32
C VAL A 95 -7.18 -16.36 -8.72
N GLY A 96 -8.20 -16.66 -7.93
CA GLY A 96 -8.38 -17.93 -7.24
C GLY A 96 -8.60 -19.10 -8.19
N GLU A 97 -8.41 -20.31 -7.70
CA GLU A 97 -8.69 -21.50 -8.47
C GLU A 97 -10.19 -21.54 -8.87
N GLY A 98 -10.46 -21.79 -10.14
CA GLY A 98 -11.83 -21.79 -10.68
C GLY A 98 -12.46 -20.41 -10.90
N GLN A 99 -11.73 -19.33 -10.61
CA GLN A 99 -12.16 -17.96 -10.88
C GLN A 99 -11.54 -17.43 -12.17
N THR A 100 -12.22 -16.47 -12.78
CA THR A 100 -11.70 -15.69 -13.92
C THR A 100 -11.33 -14.28 -13.48
N ILE A 101 -10.54 -13.57 -14.31
CA ILE A 101 -10.26 -12.14 -14.08
C ILE A 101 -11.56 -11.32 -14.09
N GLN A 102 -12.57 -11.75 -14.82
CA GLN A 102 -13.89 -11.08 -14.86
C GLN A 102 -14.62 -11.23 -13.52
N ASP A 103 -14.59 -12.40 -12.88
CA ASP A 103 -15.24 -12.62 -11.59
C ASP A 103 -14.65 -11.71 -10.52
N VAL A 104 -13.32 -11.59 -10.48
CA VAL A 104 -12.62 -10.68 -9.54
C VAL A 104 -12.99 -9.23 -9.82
N ALA A 105 -12.99 -8.82 -11.10
CA ALA A 105 -13.31 -7.46 -11.48
C ALA A 105 -14.79 -7.12 -11.17
N ASP A 106 -15.72 -8.05 -11.40
CA ASP A 106 -17.15 -7.83 -11.14
C ASP A 106 -17.44 -7.65 -9.64
N ILE A 107 -16.74 -8.41 -8.78
CA ILE A 107 -16.84 -8.24 -7.33
C ILE A 107 -16.33 -6.87 -6.92
N LEU A 108 -15.12 -6.50 -7.35
CA LEU A 108 -14.50 -5.21 -6.95
C LEU A 108 -15.26 -4.01 -7.54
N ASN A 109 -15.79 -4.13 -8.74
CA ASN A 109 -16.58 -3.07 -9.38
C ASN A 109 -17.90 -2.75 -8.67
N LYS A 110 -18.43 -3.64 -7.81
CA LYS A 110 -19.58 -3.32 -6.93
C LYS A 110 -19.23 -2.20 -5.96
N TYR A 111 -17.96 -2.05 -5.62
CA TYR A 111 -17.42 -1.04 -4.69
C TYR A 111 -16.72 0.13 -5.40
N ALA A 112 -16.94 0.31 -6.70
CA ALA A 112 -16.24 1.32 -7.50
C ALA A 112 -16.40 2.76 -6.97
N ASP A 113 -17.54 3.07 -6.35
CA ASP A 113 -17.79 4.39 -5.75
C ASP A 113 -17.09 4.58 -4.39
N ARG A 114 -16.65 3.51 -3.75
CA ARG A 114 -16.01 3.51 -2.43
C ARG A 114 -14.50 3.35 -2.51
N ILE A 115 -14.00 2.52 -3.46
CA ILE A 115 -12.57 2.29 -3.65
C ILE A 115 -11.95 3.51 -4.33
N SER A 116 -11.02 4.17 -3.64
CA SER A 116 -10.27 5.31 -4.18
C SER A 116 -9.15 4.87 -5.11
N CYS A 117 -8.45 3.79 -4.76
CA CYS A 117 -7.42 3.20 -5.62
C CYS A 117 -7.09 1.77 -5.19
N ILE A 118 -6.85 0.90 -6.16
CA ILE A 118 -6.17 -0.37 -5.91
C ILE A 118 -4.71 -0.23 -6.34
N ASN A 119 -3.81 -0.53 -5.42
CA ASN A 119 -2.37 -0.59 -5.61
C ASN A 119 -1.99 -2.03 -5.92
N VAL A 120 -1.65 -2.31 -7.17
CA VAL A 120 -1.31 -3.66 -7.60
C VAL A 120 0.19 -3.86 -7.51
N SER A 121 0.60 -4.74 -6.60
CA SER A 121 2.01 -5.04 -6.36
C SER A 121 2.57 -5.87 -7.52
N ARG A 122 3.67 -5.42 -8.06
CA ARG A 122 4.52 -6.09 -9.06
C ARG A 122 5.97 -5.93 -8.65
N ASP A 123 6.85 -6.72 -9.18
CA ASP A 123 8.29 -6.64 -8.89
C ASP A 123 9.15 -6.97 -10.12
N LEU A 124 10.46 -6.70 -10.01
CA LEU A 124 11.39 -6.87 -11.12
C LEU A 124 11.88 -8.32 -11.29
N LYS A 125 11.60 -9.22 -10.33
CA LYS A 125 12.09 -10.62 -10.31
C LYS A 125 10.98 -11.67 -10.18
N HIS A 126 9.72 -11.27 -10.32
CA HIS A 126 8.56 -12.16 -10.25
C HIS A 126 8.45 -12.93 -8.93
N TYR A 127 8.72 -12.27 -7.79
CA TYR A 127 8.48 -12.80 -6.46
C TYR A 127 6.99 -12.96 -6.15
N VAL A 128 6.15 -12.09 -6.75
CA VAL A 128 4.70 -12.16 -6.61
C VAL A 128 4.08 -12.99 -7.74
N LYS A 129 3.05 -13.73 -7.41
CA LYS A 129 2.22 -14.41 -8.41
C LYS A 129 1.33 -13.38 -9.09
N GLU A 130 1.48 -13.21 -10.38
CA GLU A 130 0.77 -12.20 -11.15
C GLU A 130 -0.47 -12.79 -11.83
N CYS A 131 -1.55 -12.00 -11.88
CA CYS A 131 -2.67 -12.24 -12.77
C CYS A 131 -2.38 -11.67 -14.17
N PRO A 132 -3.16 -12.06 -15.20
CA PRO A 132 -3.08 -11.43 -16.51
C PRO A 132 -3.35 -9.92 -16.46
N ASP A 133 -2.56 -9.12 -17.19
CA ASP A 133 -2.64 -7.65 -17.16
C ASP A 133 -3.97 -7.12 -17.75
N GLU A 134 -4.68 -7.95 -18.51
CA GLU A 134 -6.01 -7.63 -19.07
C GLU A 134 -7.02 -7.25 -17.99
N ILE A 135 -6.86 -7.70 -16.74
CA ILE A 135 -7.73 -7.37 -15.61
C ILE A 135 -7.81 -5.86 -15.37
N PHE A 136 -6.72 -5.12 -15.62
CA PHE A 136 -6.69 -3.67 -15.38
C PHE A 136 -7.70 -2.90 -16.24
N LYS A 137 -8.08 -3.43 -17.40
CA LYS A 137 -9.08 -2.84 -18.30
C LYS A 137 -10.52 -3.05 -17.85
N LEU A 138 -10.73 -3.96 -16.90
CA LEU A 138 -12.06 -4.32 -16.41
C LEU A 138 -12.51 -3.44 -15.24
N PHE A 139 -11.59 -2.71 -14.59
CA PHE A 139 -11.91 -1.90 -13.42
C PHE A 139 -12.55 -0.56 -13.77
N LYS A 140 -13.55 -0.16 -12.97
CA LYS A 140 -14.27 1.12 -13.06
C LYS A 140 -13.71 2.20 -12.12
N PHE A 141 -12.62 1.93 -11.47
CA PHE A 141 -11.95 2.80 -10.50
C PHE A 141 -10.44 2.87 -10.80
N ARG A 142 -9.76 3.78 -10.10
CA ARG A 142 -8.31 3.99 -10.27
C ARG A 142 -7.53 2.77 -9.84
N THR A 143 -6.60 2.35 -10.69
CA THR A 143 -5.55 1.35 -10.37
C THR A 143 -4.18 1.97 -10.51
N ARG A 144 -3.23 1.51 -9.73
CA ARG A 144 -1.84 1.94 -9.77
C ARG A 144 -0.93 0.72 -9.62
N ILE A 145 0.08 0.62 -10.47
CA ILE A 145 1.09 -0.44 -10.38
C ILE A 145 2.15 -0.01 -9.37
N ASN A 146 2.32 -0.78 -8.31
CA ASN A 146 3.32 -0.54 -7.29
C ASN A 146 4.49 -1.52 -7.44
N CYS A 147 5.71 -1.00 -7.47
CA CYS A 147 6.92 -1.81 -7.48
C CYS A 147 7.88 -1.34 -6.38
N VAL A 148 8.18 -2.22 -5.43
CA VAL A 148 9.32 -2.02 -4.52
C VAL A 148 10.57 -2.47 -5.27
N VAL A 149 11.46 -1.53 -5.58
CA VAL A 149 12.75 -1.83 -6.19
C VAL A 149 13.68 -2.28 -5.09
N PHE A 150 13.80 -3.60 -4.96
CA PHE A 150 14.59 -4.26 -3.92
C PHE A 150 16.04 -4.52 -4.36
N GLU A 151 16.25 -4.51 -5.66
CA GLU A 151 17.51 -4.76 -6.33
C GLU A 151 18.47 -3.56 -6.20
N ASP A 152 19.78 -3.83 -6.36
CA ASP A 152 20.78 -2.76 -6.39
C ASP A 152 20.61 -1.92 -7.68
N ALA A 153 20.35 -0.65 -7.53
CA ALA A 153 20.18 0.29 -8.64
C ALA A 153 21.47 0.56 -9.44
N LYS A 154 22.63 0.16 -8.92
CA LYS A 154 23.92 0.24 -9.63
C LYS A 154 24.14 -0.92 -10.60
N ASP A 155 23.35 -1.98 -10.46
CA ASP A 155 23.45 -3.15 -11.33
C ASP A 155 22.80 -2.86 -12.69
N SER A 156 23.54 -3.15 -13.76
CA SER A 156 23.05 -3.01 -15.15
C SER A 156 21.83 -3.88 -15.43
N GLU A 157 21.75 -5.06 -14.80
CA GLU A 157 20.58 -5.95 -14.89
C GLU A 157 19.33 -5.29 -14.30
N THR A 158 19.47 -4.60 -13.15
CA THR A 158 18.38 -3.84 -12.54
C THR A 158 17.87 -2.74 -13.47
N ARG A 159 18.78 -2.02 -14.14
CA ARG A 159 18.42 -1.00 -15.15
C ARG A 159 17.59 -1.60 -16.27
N GLU A 160 18.03 -2.71 -16.86
CA GLU A 160 17.31 -3.37 -17.95
C GLU A 160 15.92 -3.87 -17.52
N LYS A 161 15.83 -4.47 -16.34
CA LYS A 161 14.57 -4.94 -15.77
C LYS A 161 13.60 -3.79 -15.49
N LEU A 162 14.10 -2.69 -14.95
CA LEU A 162 13.28 -1.51 -14.69
C LEU A 162 12.73 -0.90 -16.00
N ILE A 163 13.55 -0.80 -17.04
CA ILE A 163 13.10 -0.34 -18.35
C ILE A 163 11.99 -1.26 -18.90
N LYS A 164 12.20 -2.58 -18.91
CA LYS A 164 11.19 -3.55 -19.36
C LYS A 164 9.90 -3.47 -18.56
N PHE A 165 10.01 -3.26 -17.24
CA PHE A 165 8.88 -3.09 -16.35
C PHE A 165 8.07 -1.83 -16.72
N LEU A 166 8.73 -0.69 -16.89
CA LEU A 166 8.08 0.57 -17.25
C LEU A 166 7.43 0.51 -18.63
N ASP A 167 8.06 -0.17 -19.59
CA ASP A 167 7.53 -0.35 -20.95
C ASP A 167 6.32 -1.31 -20.95
N ARG A 168 6.33 -2.39 -20.13
CA ARG A 168 5.19 -3.30 -19.95
C ARG A 168 3.96 -2.58 -19.44
N PHE A 169 4.12 -1.69 -18.48
CA PHE A 169 3.01 -0.97 -17.85
C PHE A 169 2.81 0.45 -18.41
N GLN A 170 3.24 0.68 -19.64
CA GLN A 170 2.99 1.95 -20.34
C GLN A 170 1.49 2.26 -20.37
N GLY A 171 1.13 3.52 -20.09
CA GLY A 171 -0.25 3.98 -20.02
C GLY A 171 -0.93 3.78 -18.65
N HIS A 172 -0.28 3.09 -17.72
CA HIS A 172 -0.73 2.98 -16.33
C HIS A 172 -0.04 4.01 -15.43
N GLU A 173 -0.66 4.33 -14.31
CA GLU A 173 0.02 5.03 -13.22
C GLU A 173 0.95 4.05 -12.52
N ILE A 174 2.24 4.40 -12.42
CA ILE A 174 3.26 3.56 -11.82
C ILE A 174 3.81 4.24 -10.57
N GLN A 175 3.92 3.49 -9.47
CA GLN A 175 4.62 3.93 -8.27
C GLN A 175 5.80 3.01 -7.99
N LEU A 176 7.01 3.54 -8.14
CA LEU A 176 8.24 2.92 -7.68
C LEU A 176 8.46 3.27 -6.22
N ARG A 177 8.92 2.34 -5.43
CA ARG A 177 9.23 2.54 -4.02
C ARG A 177 10.64 2.08 -3.71
N ALA A 178 11.38 2.89 -2.96
CA ALA A 178 12.65 2.45 -2.39
C ALA A 178 12.42 1.28 -1.43
N ASN A 179 13.40 0.41 -1.32
CA ASN A 179 13.42 -0.58 -0.26
C ASN A 179 13.53 0.13 1.10
N TYR A 180 12.46 0.07 1.87
CA TYR A 180 12.32 0.76 3.15
C TYR A 180 13.37 0.36 4.19
N SER A 181 13.94 -0.85 4.09
CA SER A 181 14.90 -1.37 5.08
C SER A 181 16.21 -0.58 5.16
N TYR A 182 16.51 0.25 4.14
CA TYR A 182 17.68 1.12 4.10
C TYR A 182 17.37 2.57 4.43
N LEU A 183 16.10 2.92 4.64
CA LEU A 183 15.70 4.30 4.85
C LEU A 183 15.77 4.69 6.31
N THR A 184 16.36 5.86 6.54
CA THR A 184 16.51 6.51 7.84
C THR A 184 16.08 7.97 7.76
N LEU A 185 15.94 8.66 8.89
CA LEU A 185 15.67 10.10 8.92
C LEU A 185 16.76 10.92 8.19
N GLU A 186 18.00 10.42 8.17
CA GLU A 186 19.12 11.10 7.53
C GLU A 186 19.08 11.01 6.01
N ASN A 187 18.60 9.88 5.44
CA ASN A 187 18.68 9.63 4.00
C ASN A 187 17.34 9.64 3.26
N VAL A 188 16.21 9.66 3.96
CA VAL A 188 14.88 9.61 3.29
C VAL A 188 14.67 10.80 2.35
N PHE A 189 15.25 11.96 2.64
CA PHE A 189 15.15 13.17 1.81
C PHE A 189 16.35 13.41 0.90
N ASP A 190 17.39 12.58 0.98
CA ASP A 190 18.59 12.69 0.16
C ASP A 190 18.34 12.12 -1.24
N THR A 191 18.61 12.91 -2.27
CA THR A 191 18.59 12.49 -3.68
C THR A 191 19.97 12.39 -4.28
N GLU A 192 20.96 13.08 -3.67
CA GLU A 192 22.32 13.12 -4.21
C GLU A 192 23.05 11.76 -4.05
N ASN A 193 22.74 11.03 -2.97
CA ASN A 193 23.30 9.69 -2.73
C ASN A 193 22.32 8.56 -3.02
N ASP A 194 21.15 8.86 -3.57
CA ASP A 194 20.11 7.90 -3.94
C ASP A 194 20.35 7.34 -5.35
N ASN A 195 20.92 6.13 -5.43
CA ASN A 195 21.20 5.50 -6.71
C ASN A 195 19.95 5.16 -7.51
N LEU A 196 18.82 4.86 -6.84
CA LEU A 196 17.57 4.56 -7.52
C LEU A 196 16.96 5.85 -8.10
N PHE A 197 17.02 6.97 -7.38
CA PHE A 197 16.61 8.27 -7.91
C PHE A 197 17.42 8.63 -9.17
N LYS A 198 18.76 8.43 -9.12
CA LYS A 198 19.64 8.67 -10.27
C LYS A 198 19.26 7.79 -11.45
N LEU A 199 19.10 6.49 -11.22
CA LEU A 199 18.71 5.53 -12.26
C LEU A 199 17.37 5.92 -12.91
N ILE A 200 16.36 6.28 -12.12
CA ILE A 200 15.06 6.73 -12.64
C ILE A 200 15.23 8.01 -13.44
N SER A 201 16.05 8.97 -12.96
CA SER A 201 16.31 10.25 -13.66
C SER A 201 17.05 10.08 -14.99
N GLU A 202 17.80 8.99 -15.18
CA GLU A 202 18.48 8.67 -16.44
C GLU A 202 17.51 8.08 -17.49
N ILE A 203 16.48 7.37 -17.06
CA ILE A 203 15.57 6.64 -17.96
C ILE A 203 14.19 7.27 -18.11
N CYS A 204 13.87 8.25 -17.27
CA CYS A 204 12.62 9.00 -17.25
C CYS A 204 12.88 10.51 -17.16
N GLU A 205 11.96 11.31 -17.64
CA GLU A 205 12.02 12.77 -17.49
C GLU A 205 11.53 13.16 -16.09
N TYR A 206 12.39 13.81 -15.29
CA TYR A 206 12.01 14.37 -14.00
C TYR A 206 11.09 15.59 -14.20
N LYS A 207 10.00 15.66 -13.43
CA LYS A 207 9.03 16.77 -13.50
C LYS A 207 9.09 17.66 -12.28
N TYR A 208 8.78 17.13 -11.10
CA TYR A 208 8.73 17.90 -9.85
C TYR A 208 8.75 16.99 -8.61
N PRO A 209 9.17 17.53 -7.44
CA PRO A 209 9.01 16.82 -6.18
C PRO A 209 7.55 16.88 -5.72
N LEU A 210 7.10 15.84 -5.02
CA LEU A 210 5.87 15.89 -4.23
C LEU A 210 6.12 16.66 -2.92
N GLU A 211 5.06 17.06 -2.24
CA GLU A 211 5.16 17.64 -0.92
C GLU A 211 5.89 16.69 0.04
N LYS A 212 6.84 17.23 0.77
CA LYS A 212 7.57 16.48 1.80
C LYS A 212 6.69 16.29 3.02
N GLU A 213 6.52 15.05 3.40
CA GLU A 213 5.89 14.70 4.67
C GLU A 213 6.95 14.21 5.66
N ARG A 214 6.62 14.20 6.95
CA ARG A 214 7.57 13.81 8.01
C ARG A 214 8.11 12.39 7.83
N PHE A 215 7.30 11.47 7.28
CA PHE A 215 7.62 10.05 7.14
C PHE A 215 8.02 9.65 5.72
N ARG A 216 7.78 10.52 4.74
CA ARG A 216 7.95 10.18 3.33
C ARG A 216 8.25 11.37 2.46
N THR A 217 8.83 11.08 1.32
CA THR A 217 8.96 12.02 0.20
C THR A 217 8.66 11.30 -1.10
N GLY A 218 8.40 12.04 -2.14
CA GLY A 218 8.16 11.50 -3.46
C GLY A 218 8.57 12.45 -4.57
N TYR A 219 8.73 11.88 -5.75
CA TYR A 219 9.16 12.59 -6.95
C TYR A 219 8.35 12.10 -8.13
N VAL A 220 8.00 13.02 -9.02
CA VAL A 220 7.22 12.73 -10.22
C VAL A 220 8.13 12.73 -11.43
N PHE A 221 7.99 11.68 -12.23
CA PHE A 221 8.67 11.50 -13.51
C PHE A 221 7.64 11.16 -14.59
N GLU A 222 8.06 11.25 -15.82
CA GLU A 222 7.30 10.84 -16.99
C GLU A 222 8.17 10.00 -17.94
N ARG A 223 7.57 8.95 -18.50
CA ARG A 223 8.18 8.14 -19.56
C ARG A 223 7.11 7.69 -20.55
N ASN A 224 7.27 7.99 -21.82
CA ASN A 224 6.35 7.56 -22.89
C ASN A 224 4.88 7.90 -22.57
N GLY A 225 4.61 9.07 -21.99
CA GLY A 225 3.27 9.51 -21.58
C GLY A 225 2.71 8.86 -20.30
N SER A 226 3.47 7.98 -19.66
CA SER A 226 3.08 7.38 -18.37
C SER A 226 3.61 8.22 -17.21
N LYS A 227 2.74 8.49 -16.24
CA LYS A 227 3.14 9.12 -14.97
C LYS A 227 3.76 8.08 -14.06
N ILE A 228 4.99 8.36 -13.65
CA ILE A 228 5.76 7.53 -12.73
C ILE A 228 6.01 8.34 -11.46
N THR A 229 5.72 7.77 -10.30
CA THR A 229 6.09 8.37 -9.02
C THR A 229 7.14 7.50 -8.34
N TYR A 230 8.15 8.12 -7.76
CA TYR A 230 9.13 7.44 -6.92
C TYR A 230 8.93 7.88 -5.47
N HIS A 231 8.73 6.95 -4.56
CA HIS A 231 8.49 7.22 -3.15
C HIS A 231 9.53 6.59 -2.25
N LYS A 232 9.93 7.36 -1.25
CA LYS A 232 10.74 6.94 -0.11
C LYS A 232 9.87 7.09 1.14
N THR A 233 9.64 5.99 1.86
CA THR A 233 8.83 5.97 3.08
C THR A 233 9.61 5.29 4.18
N LEU A 234 9.73 5.93 5.34
CA LEU A 234 10.42 5.36 6.49
C LEU A 234 9.78 4.03 6.93
N PRO A 235 10.57 3.09 7.50
CA PRO A 235 10.08 1.79 7.95
C PRO A 235 9.26 1.86 9.25
N PHE A 236 9.01 3.05 9.76
CA PHE A 236 8.26 3.31 10.99
C PHE A 236 7.24 4.42 10.77
N ALA A 237 6.16 4.39 11.54
CA ALA A 237 5.01 5.28 11.41
C ALA A 237 4.99 6.44 12.43
N LYS A 238 5.98 6.47 13.36
CA LYS A 238 6.05 7.48 14.43
C LYS A 238 7.38 8.24 14.38
N VAL A 239 7.31 9.56 14.27
CA VAL A 239 8.49 10.47 14.31
C VAL A 239 8.19 11.64 15.21
N ASP A 240 9.08 11.94 16.17
CA ASP A 240 8.96 13.05 17.13
C ASP A 240 7.59 13.10 17.84
N GLY A 241 7.05 11.95 18.22
CA GLY A 241 5.76 11.84 18.89
C GLY A 241 4.54 11.97 17.97
N VAL A 242 4.72 12.25 16.68
CA VAL A 242 3.63 12.29 15.70
C VAL A 242 3.45 10.94 15.04
N VAL A 243 2.22 10.44 15.00
CA VAL A 243 1.86 9.17 14.36
C VAL A 243 1.25 9.47 12.98
N GLY A 244 1.85 8.92 11.93
CA GLY A 244 1.39 9.08 10.54
C GLY A 244 0.45 7.98 10.08
N ASP A 245 0.62 6.77 10.61
CA ASP A 245 -0.20 5.60 10.31
C ASP A 245 -0.60 4.89 11.62
N ILE A 246 -1.85 4.46 11.69
CA ILE A 246 -2.34 3.55 12.73
C ILE A 246 -2.52 2.18 12.10
N ILE A 247 -2.00 1.15 12.74
CA ILE A 247 -1.96 -0.20 12.20
C ILE A 247 -2.92 -1.10 12.99
N ILE A 248 -3.94 -1.61 12.34
CA ILE A 248 -4.79 -2.68 12.86
C ILE A 248 -4.19 -4.00 12.38
N ARG A 249 -3.67 -4.80 13.32
CA ARG A 249 -3.10 -6.11 13.02
C ARG A 249 -4.18 -7.18 12.80
N GLN A 250 -3.83 -8.34 12.27
CA GLN A 250 -4.74 -9.44 12.03
C GLN A 250 -5.48 -9.93 13.29
N THR A 251 -4.91 -9.67 14.46
CA THR A 251 -5.51 -9.97 15.77
C THR A 251 -6.56 -8.94 16.22
N GLY A 252 -6.76 -7.87 15.44
CA GLY A 252 -7.57 -6.71 15.82
C GLY A 252 -6.92 -5.76 16.81
N ARG A 253 -5.67 -5.99 17.21
CA ARG A 253 -4.92 -5.06 18.05
C ARG A 253 -4.45 -3.87 17.23
N ILE A 254 -4.32 -2.72 17.86
CA ILE A 254 -4.02 -1.44 17.24
C ILE A 254 -2.63 -0.98 17.66
N TYR A 255 -1.81 -0.53 16.71
CA TYR A 255 -0.43 -0.13 16.93
C TYR A 255 -0.12 1.22 16.27
N ASP A 256 0.87 1.93 16.81
CA ASP A 256 1.36 3.21 16.28
C ASP A 256 2.56 3.05 15.33
N ASP A 257 2.94 1.82 14.99
CA ASP A 257 4.06 1.52 14.11
C ASP A 257 3.86 0.25 13.29
N TRP A 258 4.59 0.17 12.18
CA TRP A 258 4.61 -0.95 11.24
C TRP A 258 5.38 -2.17 11.75
N ASN A 259 6.38 -1.98 12.60
CA ASN A 259 7.25 -3.05 13.05
C ASN A 259 6.62 -3.82 14.23
N GLU A 260 7.18 -5.01 14.52
CA GLU A 260 6.73 -5.88 15.61
C GLU A 260 6.96 -5.30 17.01
N TYR A 261 7.73 -4.22 17.12
CA TYR A 261 8.00 -3.50 18.36
C TYR A 261 7.16 -2.24 18.51
N GLY A 262 6.19 -2.04 17.59
CA GLY A 262 5.24 -0.94 17.69
C GLY A 262 4.52 -0.97 19.05
N HIS A 263 4.22 0.23 19.56
CA HIS A 263 3.46 0.34 20.81
C HIS A 263 2.00 0.02 20.54
N GLU A 264 1.45 -0.96 21.28
CA GLU A 264 0.01 -1.27 21.23
C GLU A 264 -0.77 -0.11 21.87
N LEU A 265 -1.66 0.49 21.08
CA LEU A 265 -2.49 1.62 21.48
C LEU A 265 -3.76 1.15 22.18
N ASN A 266 -4.08 1.77 23.27
CA ASN A 266 -5.41 1.68 23.87
C ASN A 266 -6.26 2.91 23.50
N ILE A 267 -7.55 2.90 23.83
CA ILE A 267 -8.47 3.98 23.48
C ILE A 267 -8.05 5.36 24.03
N ASN A 268 -7.44 5.40 25.22
CA ASN A 268 -6.99 6.65 25.81
C ASN A 268 -5.79 7.23 25.06
N ASP A 269 -4.87 6.37 24.61
CA ASP A 269 -3.74 6.79 23.78
C ASP A 269 -4.22 7.41 22.46
N LEU A 270 -5.25 6.82 21.82
CA LEU A 270 -5.82 7.30 20.57
C LEU A 270 -6.49 8.68 20.73
N VAL A 271 -7.10 8.96 21.86
CA VAL A 271 -7.76 10.25 22.14
C VAL A 271 -6.77 11.34 22.54
N THR A 272 -5.66 10.97 23.19
CA THR A 272 -4.68 11.92 23.74
C THR A 272 -3.52 12.27 22.79
N HIS A 273 -3.23 11.43 21.81
CA HIS A 273 -2.16 11.70 20.84
C HIS A 273 -2.56 12.76 19.81
N GLN A 274 -1.65 13.70 19.55
CA GLN A 274 -1.81 14.64 18.43
C GLN A 274 -1.48 13.91 17.13
N TYR A 275 -2.51 13.64 16.36
CA TYR A 275 -2.39 13.12 14.99
C TYR A 275 -2.40 14.29 14.03
N LYS A 276 -1.41 14.36 13.15
CA LYS A 276 -1.33 15.37 12.08
C LYS A 276 -1.30 14.70 10.72
#